data_a5253b5ab1ee6f3e4615faa75a6c70ae
#
_entry.id   a5253b5ab1ee6f3e4615faa75a6c70ae
#
_cell.length_a   1.000
_cell.length_b   1.000
_cell.length_c   1.000
_cell.angle_alpha   90.00
_cell.angle_beta   90.00
_cell.angle_gamma   90.00
#
_symmetry.space_group_name_H-M   'P 1'
#
loop_
_entity.id
_entity.type
_entity.pdbx_description
1 polymer ?
#
loop_
_entity_poly.entity_id
_entity_poly.type
_entity_poly.pdbx_seq_one_letter_code
_entity_poly.pdbx_strand_id
1 'polypeptide(L)' 'MNINKCVDKAYEKMTLKEIAKAPVDALQGVSAGDAELLLKAFKVKTVSDFANLKYVKWAQAICTLAEGEE' A
#
# COMPACT_ATOMS: atom_id res chain seq x y z
N MET A 1 3.60 13.63 -6.97
CA MET A 1 4.04 12.23 -6.81
C MET A 1 4.14 11.57 -8.18
N ASN A 2 5.18 10.83 -8.42
CA ASN A 2 5.31 10.04 -9.65
C ASN A 2 4.91 8.58 -9.33
N ILE A 3 3.77 8.17 -9.82
CA ILE A 3 3.23 6.82 -9.58
C ILE A 3 4.20 5.73 -10.05
N ASN A 4 4.90 5.97 -11.14
CA ASN A 4 5.86 4.99 -11.66
C ASN A 4 7.02 4.70 -10.70
N LYS A 5 7.29 5.58 -9.75
CA LYS A 5 8.29 5.37 -8.72
C LYS A 5 7.76 4.61 -7.52
N CYS A 6 6.44 4.44 -7.43
CA CYS A 6 5.77 3.81 -6.30
C CYS A 6 5.44 2.34 -6.57
N VAL A 7 5.54 1.89 -7.83
CA VAL A 7 5.18 0.53 -8.22
C VAL A 7 6.34 -0.15 -8.95
N ASP A 8 6.34 -1.47 -8.94
CA ASP A 8 7.31 -2.25 -9.70
C ASP A 8 7.14 -1.98 -11.19
N LYS A 9 8.23 -2.12 -11.93
CA LYS A 9 8.29 -1.80 -13.36
C LYS A 9 7.19 -2.49 -14.18
N ALA A 10 6.81 -3.70 -13.82
CA ALA A 10 5.77 -4.45 -14.50
C ALA A 10 4.40 -3.77 -14.46
N TYR A 11 4.18 -2.87 -13.50
CA TYR A 11 2.89 -2.21 -13.28
C TYR A 11 2.86 -0.75 -13.75
N GLU A 12 3.95 -0.22 -14.27
CA GLU A 12 4.05 1.21 -14.64
C GLU A 12 3.06 1.64 -15.72
N LYS A 13 2.67 0.72 -16.60
CA LYS A 13 1.75 1.03 -17.70
C LYS A 13 0.29 0.70 -17.41
N MET A 14 0.00 0.22 -16.22
CA MET A 14 -1.36 -0.12 -15.83
C MET A 14 -2.13 1.10 -15.37
N THR A 15 -3.46 1.06 -15.49
CA THR A 15 -4.31 2.11 -14.94
C THR A 15 -4.28 2.07 -13.42
N LEU A 16 -4.65 3.17 -12.77
CA LEU A 16 -4.71 3.21 -11.30
C LEU A 16 -5.71 2.19 -10.76
N LYS A 17 -6.82 1.97 -11.46
CA LYS A 17 -7.79 0.95 -11.06
C LYS A 17 -7.20 -0.46 -11.10
N GLU A 18 -6.40 -0.75 -12.11
CA GLU A 18 -5.72 -2.04 -12.24
C GLU A 18 -4.68 -2.21 -11.14
N ILE A 19 -3.89 -1.17 -10.85
CA ILE A 19 -2.88 -1.19 -9.81
C ILE A 19 -3.53 -1.38 -8.43
N ALA A 20 -4.67 -0.76 -8.20
CA ALA A 20 -5.39 -0.91 -6.93
C ALA A 20 -5.80 -2.36 -6.66
N LYS A 21 -6.06 -3.13 -7.72
CA LYS A 21 -6.43 -4.55 -7.62
C LYS A 21 -5.23 -5.50 -7.70
N ALA A 22 -4.05 -4.98 -7.98
CA ALA A 22 -2.83 -5.77 -8.09
C ALA A 22 -2.40 -6.29 -6.71
N PRO A 23 -1.57 -7.36 -6.66
CA PRO A 23 -1.03 -7.83 -5.39
C PRO A 23 -0.29 -6.72 -4.65
N VAL A 24 -0.27 -6.78 -3.33
CA VAL A 24 0.35 -5.73 -2.51
C VAL A 24 1.85 -5.56 -2.82
N ASP A 25 2.52 -6.59 -3.27
CA ASP A 25 3.92 -6.51 -3.67
C ASP A 25 4.14 -5.85 -5.04
N ALA A 26 3.07 -5.36 -5.68
CA ALA A 26 3.21 -4.44 -6.81
C ALA A 26 3.79 -3.10 -6.36
N LEU A 27 3.66 -2.77 -5.09
CA LEU A 27 4.26 -1.56 -4.53
C LEU A 27 5.77 -1.71 -4.44
N GLN A 28 6.49 -0.68 -4.91
CA GLN A 28 7.95 -0.67 -4.86
C GLN A 28 8.40 -0.76 -3.40
N GLY A 29 9.26 -1.72 -3.11
CA GLY A 29 9.77 -1.93 -1.77
C GLY A 29 9.05 -3.00 -0.96
N VAL A 30 7.91 -3.49 -1.43
CA VAL A 30 7.20 -4.60 -0.80
C VAL A 30 7.61 -5.89 -1.51
N SER A 31 8.37 -6.74 -0.82
CA SER A 31 8.82 -8.02 -1.38
C SER A 31 7.71 -9.08 -1.34
N ALA A 32 7.93 -10.18 -2.05
CA ALA A 32 7.01 -11.32 -1.98
C ALA A 32 6.91 -11.87 -0.55
N GLY A 33 8.03 -11.87 0.20
CA GLY A 33 8.03 -12.27 1.61
C GLY A 33 7.20 -11.34 2.48
N ASP A 34 7.31 -10.03 2.24
CA ASP A 34 6.50 -9.03 2.96
C ASP A 34 5.02 -9.21 2.66
N ALA A 35 4.68 -9.48 1.39
CA ALA A 35 3.29 -9.72 1.00
C ALA A 35 2.71 -10.93 1.71
N GLU A 36 3.51 -12.00 1.84
CA GLU A 36 3.08 -13.20 2.57
C GLU A 36 2.82 -12.90 4.05
N LEU A 37 3.67 -12.11 4.67
CA LEU A 37 3.50 -11.71 6.08
C LEU A 37 2.26 -10.84 6.26
N LEU A 38 2.01 -9.92 5.34
CA LEU A 38 0.81 -9.08 5.37
C LEU A 38 -0.46 -9.92 5.22
N LEU A 39 -0.42 -10.92 4.35
CA LEU A 39 -1.53 -11.84 4.18
C LEU A 39 -1.81 -12.62 5.46
N LYS A 40 -0.77 -13.14 6.11
CA LYS A 40 -0.91 -13.93 7.33
C LYS A 40 -1.36 -13.08 8.51
N ALA A 41 -0.81 -11.88 8.65
CA ALA A 41 -1.09 -11.03 9.81
C ALA A 41 -2.43 -10.29 9.71
N PHE A 42 -2.78 -9.79 8.52
CA PHE A 42 -3.92 -8.89 8.34
C PHE A 42 -4.84 -9.27 7.19
N LYS A 43 -4.60 -10.39 6.51
CA LYS A 43 -5.36 -10.83 5.34
C LYS A 43 -5.31 -9.83 4.18
N VAL A 44 -4.24 -9.08 4.09
CA VAL A 44 -4.01 -8.13 3.01
C VAL A 44 -3.45 -8.86 1.80
N LYS A 45 -4.15 -8.77 0.66
CA LYS A 45 -3.75 -9.40 -0.60
C LYS A 45 -3.40 -8.38 -1.68
N THR A 46 -4.16 -7.30 -1.76
CA THR A 46 -4.05 -6.31 -2.83
C THR A 46 -3.61 -4.96 -2.30
N VAL A 47 -3.21 -4.09 -3.22
CA VAL A 47 -2.91 -2.68 -2.91
C VAL A 47 -4.11 -2.04 -2.22
N SER A 48 -5.32 -2.30 -2.75
CA SER A 48 -6.56 -1.77 -2.17
C SER A 48 -6.81 -2.28 -0.75
N ASP A 49 -6.57 -3.58 -0.51
CA ASP A 49 -6.73 -4.15 0.83
C ASP A 49 -5.82 -3.45 1.83
N PHE A 50 -4.57 -3.20 1.43
CA PHE A 50 -3.60 -2.50 2.27
C PHE A 50 -4.05 -1.07 2.57
N ALA A 51 -4.51 -0.35 1.55
CA ALA A 51 -4.98 1.02 1.69
C ALA A 51 -6.21 1.12 2.59
N ASN A 52 -7.08 0.10 2.59
CA ASN A 52 -8.31 0.09 3.35
C ASN A 52 -8.18 -0.55 4.74
N LEU A 53 -6.98 -0.99 5.10
CA LEU A 53 -6.73 -1.52 6.43
C LEU A 53 -6.94 -0.41 7.45
N LYS A 54 -7.91 -0.60 8.36
CA LYS A 54 -8.32 0.45 9.32
C LYS A 54 -7.16 0.95 10.17
N TYR A 55 -6.24 0.08 10.55
CA TYR A 55 -5.08 0.46 11.37
C TYR A 55 -4.15 1.42 10.65
N VAL A 56 -3.98 1.23 9.34
CA VAL A 56 -3.18 2.14 8.50
C VAL A 56 -3.84 3.50 8.43
N LYS A 57 -5.16 3.52 8.20
CA LYS A 57 -5.94 4.77 8.17
C LYS A 57 -5.87 5.51 9.50
N TRP A 58 -5.99 4.79 10.60
CA TRP A 58 -5.88 5.38 11.93
C TRP A 58 -4.49 5.95 12.19
N ALA A 59 -3.45 5.19 11.84
CA ALA A 59 -2.07 5.64 12.00
C ALA A 59 -1.79 6.91 11.18
N GLN A 60 -2.27 6.95 9.95
CA GLN A 60 -2.12 8.14 9.10
C GLN A 60 -2.82 9.35 9.70
N ALA A 61 -4.05 9.16 10.20
CA ALA A 61 -4.81 10.24 10.84
C ALA A 61 -4.10 10.76 12.09
N ILE A 62 -3.60 9.86 12.92
CA ILE A 62 -2.86 10.23 14.14
C ILE A 62 -1.62 11.05 13.79
N CYS A 63 -0.85 10.61 12.80
CA CYS A 63 0.36 11.31 12.39
C CYS A 63 0.04 12.69 11.80
N THR A 64 -1.03 12.78 11.02
CA THR A 64 -1.47 14.05 10.44
C THR A 64 -1.85 15.05 11.54
N LEU A 65 -2.61 14.59 12.53
CA LEU A 65 -3.00 15.43 13.66
C LEU A 65 -1.79 15.81 14.53
N ALA A 66 -0.86 14.88 14.70
CA ALA A 66 0.35 15.13 15.50
C ALA A 66 1.23 16.22 14.88
N GLU A 67 1.22 16.39 13.56
CA GLU A 67 1.95 17.45 12.88
C GLU A 67 1.48 18.85 13.32
N GLY A 68 0.23 18.97 13.73
CA GLY A 68 -0.34 20.23 14.22
C GLY A 68 -0.15 20.45 15.71
N GLU A 69 0.36 19.48 16.46
CA GLU A 69 0.63 19.62 17.88
C GLU A 69 1.97 20.32 18.13
N GLU A 70 2.01 21.11 19.16
CA GLU A 70 3.24 21.79 19.59
C GLU A 70 3.89 21.09 20.77
#